data_99dbf147bc3b9880ed9146e2d77475d1
#
_entry.id   99dbf147bc3b9880ed9146e2d77475d1
#
_cell.length_a   1.000
_cell.length_b   1.000
_cell.length_c   1.000
_cell.angle_alpha   90.00
_cell.angle_beta   90.00
_cell.angle_gamma   90.00
#
_symmetry.space_group_name_H-M   'P 1'
#
loop_
_entity.id
_entity.type
_entity.pdbx_description
1 polymer ?
#
loop_
_entity_poly.entity_id
_entity_poly.type
_entity_poly.pdbx_seq_one_letter_code
_entity_poly.pdbx_strand_id
1 'polypeptide(L)'
;MTTKFEQLSNELILICFSYFDFYELYDLFFSLNQRFNQLIQYQTKMHINLSSIPSGKFFTFFFHLNRFMTTTQNYPLSIIANDKCELNVILQDDLFKEKFSKLKSLTLTNIDVEAIYSIIFEKKAELYNSLERLTLLEMDRTADGGRFAIE
;
A
#
# COMPACT_ATOMS: atom_id res chain seq x y z
N MET A 1 -3.20 31.87 7.24
CA MET A 1 -3.68 31.30 8.51
C MET A 1 -3.07 29.91 8.67
N THR A 2 -2.08 29.76 9.55
CA THR A 2 -1.48 28.46 9.86
C THR A 2 -2.47 27.66 10.71
N THR A 3 -2.80 26.45 10.27
CA THR A 3 -3.63 25.54 11.07
C THR A 3 -2.86 25.12 12.33
N LYS A 4 -3.55 24.76 13.39
CA LYS A 4 -2.90 24.25 14.61
C LYS A 4 -2.03 23.01 14.33
N PHE A 5 -2.38 22.19 13.33
CA PHE A 5 -1.61 21.01 12.92
C PHE A 5 -0.26 21.38 12.30
N GLU A 6 -0.20 22.44 11.49
CA GLU A 6 1.05 22.94 10.90
C GLU A 6 2.04 23.51 11.92
N GLN A 7 1.57 23.82 13.12
CA GLN A 7 2.41 24.30 14.22
C GLN A 7 3.08 23.19 15.03
N LEU A 8 2.67 21.94 14.83
CA LEU A 8 3.29 20.80 15.50
C LEU A 8 4.74 20.60 15.05
N SER A 9 5.56 20.02 15.93
CA SER A 9 6.91 19.63 15.58
C SER A 9 6.91 18.51 14.51
N ASN A 10 8.01 18.34 13.79
CA ASN A 10 8.14 17.32 12.77
C ASN A 10 7.94 15.91 13.35
N GLU A 11 8.44 15.66 14.56
CA GLU A 11 8.32 14.39 15.26
C GLU A 11 6.85 14.04 15.53
N LEU A 12 6.07 15.01 15.99
CA LEU A 12 4.64 14.81 16.26
C LEU A 12 3.86 14.57 14.96
N ILE A 13 4.19 15.32 13.89
CA ILE A 13 3.56 15.09 12.58
C ILE A 13 3.89 13.69 12.05
N LEU A 14 5.13 13.24 12.15
CA LEU A 14 5.54 11.89 11.74
C LEU A 14 4.83 10.79 12.55
N ILE A 15 4.63 11.02 13.86
CA ILE A 15 3.81 10.10 14.68
C ILE A 15 2.38 10.05 14.16
N CYS A 16 1.77 11.19 13.87
CA CYS A 16 0.44 11.22 13.27
C CYS A 16 0.40 10.50 11.92
N PHE A 17 1.39 10.71 11.05
CA PHE A 17 1.47 10.07 9.74
C PHE A 17 1.56 8.55 9.81
N SER A 18 2.10 7.99 10.89
CA SER A 18 2.19 6.54 11.06
C SER A 18 0.82 5.83 11.20
N TYR A 19 -0.26 6.57 11.45
CA TYR A 19 -1.62 6.04 11.54
C TYR A 19 -2.36 6.03 10.20
N PHE A 20 -1.79 6.64 9.15
CA PHE A 20 -2.38 6.68 7.82
C PHE A 20 -1.70 5.69 6.88
N ASP A 21 -2.45 5.13 5.94
CA ASP A 21 -1.84 4.47 4.79
C ASP A 21 -1.25 5.52 3.81
N PHE A 22 -0.48 5.05 2.85
CA PHE A 22 0.20 5.97 1.94
C PHE A 22 -0.77 6.74 1.04
N TYR A 23 -1.90 6.13 0.64
CA TYR A 23 -2.91 6.82 -0.16
C TYR A 23 -3.54 7.97 0.63
N GLU A 24 -3.89 7.73 1.90
CA GLU A 24 -4.45 8.76 2.79
C GLU A 24 -3.46 9.90 3.01
N LEU A 25 -2.19 9.60 3.25
CA LEU A 25 -1.14 10.63 3.37
C LEU A 25 -1.02 11.45 2.09
N TYR A 26 -1.05 10.78 0.95
CA TYR A 26 -0.94 11.43 -0.34
C TYR A 26 -2.16 12.33 -0.63
N ASP A 27 -3.37 11.82 -0.42
CA ASP A 27 -4.61 12.55 -0.73
C ASP A 27 -4.83 13.73 0.22
N LEU A 28 -4.47 13.61 1.50
CA LEU A 28 -4.73 14.62 2.52
C LEU A 28 -3.61 15.66 2.66
N PHE A 29 -2.37 15.27 2.56
CA PHE A 29 -1.24 16.11 2.97
C PHE A 29 -0.26 16.43 1.85
N PHE A 30 -0.16 15.59 0.80
CA PHE A 30 0.73 15.88 -0.31
C PHE A 30 0.24 17.11 -1.06
N SER A 31 1.14 18.01 -1.41
CA SER A 31 0.85 19.31 -2.05
C SER A 31 0.22 20.38 -1.17
N LEU A 32 -0.05 20.14 0.13
CA LEU A 32 -0.48 21.22 1.03
C LEU A 32 0.63 22.24 1.25
N ASN A 33 1.82 21.77 1.55
CA ASN A 33 3.01 22.60 1.65
C ASN A 33 4.29 21.78 1.52
N GLN A 34 5.40 22.46 1.28
CA GLN A 34 6.69 21.81 1.07
C GLN A 34 7.16 21.00 2.29
N ARG A 35 6.86 21.46 3.50
CA ARG A 35 7.23 20.76 4.74
C ARG A 35 6.58 19.37 4.83
N PHE A 36 5.27 19.28 4.56
CA PHE A 36 4.56 18.01 4.57
C PHE A 36 5.06 17.05 3.47
N ASN A 37 5.31 17.59 2.27
CA ASN A 37 5.89 16.78 1.20
C ASN A 37 7.24 16.17 1.61
N GLN A 38 8.10 16.93 2.26
CA GLN A 38 9.37 16.44 2.78
C GLN A 38 9.17 15.36 3.87
N LEU A 39 8.26 15.59 4.82
CA LEU A 39 7.97 14.63 5.89
C LEU A 39 7.40 13.31 5.35
N ILE A 40 6.52 13.36 4.34
CA ILE A 40 6.02 12.15 3.67
C ILE A 40 7.17 11.40 2.98
N GLN A 41 8.10 12.10 2.35
CA GLN A 41 9.28 11.48 1.73
C GLN A 41 10.22 10.80 2.75
N TYR A 42 10.30 11.32 3.97
CA TYR A 42 11.08 10.74 5.05
C TYR A 42 10.36 9.60 5.80
N GLN A 43 9.09 9.36 5.51
CA GLN A 43 8.35 8.24 6.08
C GLN A 43 9.03 6.91 5.68
N THR A 44 9.64 6.23 6.64
CA THR A 44 10.42 5.02 6.38
C THR A 44 9.58 3.75 6.17
N LYS A 45 8.31 3.79 6.54
CA LYS A 45 7.39 2.65 6.45
C LYS A 45 6.23 3.00 5.54
N MET A 46 6.25 2.46 4.33
CA MET A 46 5.15 2.64 3.37
C MET A 46 4.20 1.46 3.44
N HIS A 47 2.95 1.73 3.82
CA HIS A 47 1.84 0.78 3.83
C HIS A 47 0.80 1.23 2.82
N ILE A 48 0.40 0.35 1.92
CA ILE A 48 -0.58 0.64 0.88
C ILE A 48 -1.81 -0.22 1.10
N ASN A 49 -2.97 0.44 1.26
CA ASN A 49 -4.26 -0.22 1.27
C ASN A 49 -4.99 0.09 -0.04
N LEU A 50 -5.00 -0.85 -0.97
CA LEU A 50 -5.65 -0.66 -2.28
C LEU A 50 -7.15 -0.47 -2.14
N SER A 51 -7.77 -1.09 -1.13
CA SER A 51 -9.22 -0.94 -0.90
C SER A 51 -9.64 0.46 -0.43
N SER A 52 -8.72 1.27 0.06
CA SER A 52 -9.00 2.67 0.43
C SER A 52 -8.99 3.63 -0.78
N ILE A 53 -8.48 3.18 -1.93
CA ILE A 53 -8.34 4.00 -3.12
C ILE A 53 -9.64 3.95 -3.93
N PRO A 54 -10.33 5.09 -4.16
CA PRO A 54 -11.48 5.11 -5.05
C PRO A 54 -11.11 4.63 -6.45
N SER A 55 -11.96 3.80 -7.07
CA SER A 55 -11.69 3.19 -8.38
C SER A 55 -11.32 4.20 -9.47
N GLY A 56 -11.96 5.37 -9.48
CA GLY A 56 -11.66 6.45 -10.42
C GLY A 56 -10.30 7.13 -10.19
N LYS A 57 -9.67 6.94 -9.03
CA LYS A 57 -8.36 7.53 -8.70
C LYS A 57 -7.20 6.54 -8.76
N PHE A 58 -7.47 5.27 -8.98
CA PHE A 58 -6.49 4.19 -8.91
C PHE A 58 -5.28 4.43 -9.83
N PHE A 59 -5.50 4.61 -11.13
CA PHE A 59 -4.40 4.79 -12.09
C PHE A 59 -3.62 6.09 -11.86
N THR A 60 -4.33 7.18 -11.55
CA THR A 60 -3.68 8.46 -11.25
C THR A 60 -2.80 8.33 -10.01
N PHE A 61 -3.29 7.70 -8.95
CA PHE A 61 -2.52 7.45 -7.74
C PHE A 61 -1.28 6.57 -8.03
N PHE A 62 -1.45 5.50 -8.81
CA PHE A 62 -0.32 4.63 -9.16
C PHE A 62 0.75 5.32 -9.98
N PHE A 63 0.37 6.20 -10.89
CA PHE A 63 1.34 7.03 -11.61
C PHE A 63 2.18 7.89 -10.66
N HIS A 64 1.54 8.54 -9.71
CA HIS A 64 2.23 9.36 -8.70
C HIS A 64 3.04 8.52 -7.73
N LEU A 65 2.53 7.39 -7.30
CA LEU A 65 3.24 6.43 -6.43
C LEU A 65 4.52 5.93 -7.11
N ASN A 66 4.45 5.56 -8.39
CA ASN A 66 5.61 5.14 -9.15
C ASN A 66 6.70 6.22 -9.19
N ARG A 67 6.29 7.46 -9.49
CA ARG A 67 7.20 8.60 -9.49
C ARG A 67 7.81 8.84 -8.11
N PHE A 68 7.01 8.77 -7.06
CA PHE A 68 7.46 8.91 -5.67
C PHE A 68 8.50 7.84 -5.31
N MET A 69 8.21 6.57 -5.56
CA MET A 69 9.13 5.46 -5.29
C MET A 69 10.45 5.61 -6.05
N THR A 70 10.39 6.02 -7.31
CA THR A 70 11.58 6.24 -8.14
C THR A 70 12.45 7.37 -7.61
N THR A 71 11.84 8.46 -7.17
CA THR A 71 12.55 9.64 -6.68
C THR A 71 13.13 9.43 -5.28
N THR A 72 12.38 8.80 -4.38
CA THR A 72 12.75 8.68 -2.97
C THR A 72 13.48 7.38 -2.63
N GLN A 73 13.42 6.39 -3.52
CA GLN A 73 13.88 5.02 -3.27
C GLN A 73 13.19 4.37 -2.05
N ASN A 74 12.00 4.85 -1.69
CA ASN A 74 11.17 4.31 -0.64
C ASN A 74 10.13 3.36 -1.25
N TYR A 75 10.10 2.11 -0.79
CA TYR A 75 9.29 1.04 -1.36
C TYR A 75 8.28 0.50 -0.35
N PRO A 76 7.12 -0.02 -0.81
CA PRO A 76 6.13 -0.58 0.08
C PRO A 76 6.66 -1.75 0.90
N LEU A 77 6.33 -1.75 2.19
CA LEU A 77 6.56 -2.87 3.09
C LEU A 77 5.34 -3.75 3.25
N SER A 78 4.14 -3.19 3.09
CA SER A 78 2.90 -3.96 3.14
C SER A 78 1.88 -3.47 2.12
N ILE A 79 1.12 -4.42 1.59
CA ILE A 79 -0.01 -4.18 0.71
C ILE A 79 -1.23 -4.92 1.26
N ILE A 80 -2.38 -4.24 1.27
CA ILE A 80 -3.70 -4.82 1.49
C ILE A 80 -4.48 -4.71 0.18
N ALA A 81 -4.98 -5.81 -0.34
CA ALA A 81 -5.72 -5.86 -1.60
C ALA A 81 -6.99 -6.69 -1.47
N ASN A 82 -8.07 -6.21 -2.06
CA ASN A 82 -9.36 -6.91 -2.17
C ASN A 82 -9.83 -7.09 -3.61
N ASP A 83 -9.05 -6.63 -4.57
CA ASP A 83 -9.32 -6.77 -6.00
C ASP A 83 -8.11 -7.35 -6.71
N LYS A 84 -8.31 -8.54 -7.35
CA LYS A 84 -7.25 -9.21 -8.09
C LYS A 84 -6.78 -8.45 -9.33
N CYS A 85 -7.68 -7.70 -9.97
CA CYS A 85 -7.34 -6.95 -11.18
C CYS A 85 -6.41 -5.79 -10.84
N GLU A 86 -6.71 -5.03 -9.80
CA GLU A 86 -5.86 -3.95 -9.31
C GLU A 86 -4.49 -4.47 -8.89
N LEU A 87 -4.47 -5.54 -8.11
CA LEU A 87 -3.22 -6.16 -7.67
C LEU A 87 -2.39 -6.71 -8.85
N ASN A 88 -3.04 -7.32 -9.84
CA ASN A 88 -2.37 -7.80 -11.04
C ASN A 88 -1.73 -6.68 -11.85
N VAL A 89 -2.41 -5.55 -12.00
CA VAL A 89 -1.85 -4.39 -12.71
C VAL A 89 -0.54 -3.95 -12.06
N ILE A 90 -0.50 -3.90 -10.74
CA ILE A 90 0.69 -3.49 -9.98
C ILE A 90 1.83 -4.50 -10.13
N LEU A 91 1.52 -5.80 -10.02
CA LEU A 91 2.54 -6.85 -9.97
C LEU A 91 3.03 -7.28 -11.36
N GLN A 92 2.28 -7.01 -12.41
CA GLN A 92 2.67 -7.33 -13.79
C GLN A 92 3.58 -6.26 -14.43
N ASP A 93 3.54 -5.05 -13.93
CA ASP A 93 4.34 -3.97 -14.50
C ASP A 93 5.81 -4.16 -14.17
N ASP A 94 6.66 -4.24 -15.20
CA ASP A 94 8.11 -4.37 -15.03
C ASP A 94 8.72 -3.20 -14.24
N LEU A 95 8.07 -2.04 -14.24
CA LEU A 95 8.46 -0.88 -13.42
C LEU A 95 8.31 -1.12 -11.92
N PHE A 96 7.41 -2.02 -11.53
CA PHE A 96 7.13 -2.33 -10.12
C PHE A 96 7.89 -3.55 -9.60
N LYS A 97 8.40 -4.41 -10.46
CA LYS A 97 9.10 -5.65 -10.07
C LYS A 97 10.17 -5.40 -9.02
N GLU A 98 11.06 -4.47 -9.26
CA GLU A 98 12.14 -4.14 -8.32
C GLU A 98 11.63 -3.45 -7.06
N LYS A 99 10.55 -2.66 -7.19
CA LYS A 99 9.98 -1.86 -6.10
C LYS A 99 9.25 -2.69 -5.06
N PHE A 100 8.72 -3.85 -5.45
CA PHE A 100 8.08 -4.80 -4.52
C PHE A 100 9.05 -5.84 -3.96
N SER A 101 10.31 -5.81 -4.33
CA SER A 101 11.33 -6.72 -3.79
C SER A 101 11.53 -6.60 -2.27
N LYS A 102 11.06 -5.51 -1.66
CA LYS A 102 11.10 -5.27 -0.21
C LYS A 102 9.77 -5.53 0.49
N LEU A 103 8.75 -6.00 -0.24
CA LEU A 103 7.46 -6.29 0.34
C LEU A 103 7.57 -7.42 1.36
N LYS A 104 7.18 -7.14 2.60
CA LYS A 104 7.24 -8.08 3.72
C LYS A 104 5.89 -8.66 4.11
N SER A 105 4.83 -7.91 3.88
CA SER A 105 3.48 -8.31 4.25
C SER A 105 2.49 -8.09 3.11
N LEU A 106 1.70 -9.12 2.82
CA LEU A 106 0.62 -9.07 1.85
C LEU A 106 -0.66 -9.59 2.49
N THR A 107 -1.71 -8.77 2.48
CA THR A 107 -3.04 -9.15 2.95
C THR A 107 -4.00 -9.17 1.77
N LEU A 108 -4.61 -10.30 1.53
CA LEU A 108 -5.54 -10.54 0.44
C LEU A 108 -6.93 -10.86 1.00
N THR A 109 -7.93 -10.11 0.55
CA THR A 109 -9.32 -10.26 0.96
C THR A 109 -10.18 -10.64 -0.25
N ASN A 110 -10.97 -11.70 -0.17
CA ASN A 110 -11.86 -12.14 -1.24
C ASN A 110 -11.17 -12.43 -2.59
N ILE A 111 -9.94 -12.88 -2.55
CA ILE A 111 -9.19 -13.29 -3.74
C ILE A 111 -9.14 -14.82 -3.78
N ASP A 112 -9.46 -15.40 -4.94
CA ASP A 112 -9.49 -16.87 -5.11
C ASP A 112 -8.09 -17.50 -5.02
N VAL A 113 -8.04 -18.77 -4.63
CA VAL A 113 -6.80 -19.51 -4.37
C VAL A 113 -5.90 -19.59 -5.61
N GLU A 114 -6.48 -19.74 -6.81
CA GLU A 114 -5.70 -19.81 -8.05
C GLU A 114 -5.03 -18.46 -8.33
N ALA A 115 -5.75 -17.36 -8.12
CA ALA A 115 -5.18 -16.03 -8.25
C ALA A 115 -4.08 -15.78 -7.21
N ILE A 116 -4.25 -16.24 -5.97
CA ILE A 116 -3.23 -16.14 -4.92
C ILE A 116 -1.96 -16.88 -5.32
N TYR A 117 -2.10 -18.12 -5.80
CA TYR A 117 -0.96 -18.90 -6.25
C TYR A 117 -0.20 -18.22 -7.39
N SER A 118 -0.94 -17.77 -8.41
CA SER A 118 -0.36 -17.01 -9.54
C SER A 118 0.36 -15.74 -9.08
N ILE A 119 -0.23 -14.98 -8.16
CA ILE A 119 0.37 -13.75 -7.63
C ILE A 119 1.69 -14.03 -6.93
N ILE A 120 1.75 -15.05 -6.09
CA ILE A 120 2.93 -15.31 -5.24
C ILE A 120 4.04 -15.99 -6.03
N PHE A 121 3.71 -16.99 -6.85
CA PHE A 121 4.69 -17.89 -7.46
C PHE A 121 4.93 -17.69 -8.95
N GLU A 122 3.95 -17.22 -9.69
CA GLU A 122 4.04 -17.11 -11.15
C GLU A 122 4.35 -15.70 -11.64
N LYS A 123 4.14 -14.68 -10.81
CA LYS A 123 4.36 -13.28 -11.22
C LYS A 123 5.84 -12.89 -11.15
N LYS A 124 6.22 -11.97 -12.02
CA LYS A 124 7.61 -11.45 -12.13
C LYS A 124 8.12 -10.81 -10.84
N ALA A 125 7.23 -10.43 -9.93
CA ALA A 125 7.60 -9.78 -8.68
C ALA A 125 8.37 -10.69 -7.71
N GLU A 126 8.34 -12.02 -7.93
CA GLU A 126 9.05 -13.00 -7.09
C GLU A 126 8.82 -12.77 -5.58
N LEU A 127 7.57 -12.53 -5.20
CA LEU A 127 7.18 -12.16 -3.83
C LEU A 127 7.59 -13.19 -2.78
N TYR A 128 7.68 -14.47 -3.16
CA TYR A 128 8.10 -15.55 -2.27
C TYR A 128 9.51 -15.37 -1.68
N ASN A 129 10.35 -14.53 -2.30
CA ASN A 129 11.70 -14.26 -1.81
C ASN A 129 11.76 -13.24 -0.68
N SER A 130 10.80 -12.33 -0.60
CA SER A 130 10.82 -11.21 0.35
C SER A 130 9.69 -11.24 1.36
N LEU A 131 8.62 -11.98 1.06
CA LEU A 131 7.40 -11.99 1.85
C LEU A 131 7.62 -12.75 3.17
N GLU A 132 7.42 -12.04 4.29
CA GLU A 132 7.49 -12.61 5.64
C GLU A 132 6.12 -12.98 6.20
N ARG A 133 5.06 -12.32 5.72
CA ARG A 133 3.68 -12.53 6.16
C ARG A 133 2.71 -12.50 4.99
N LEU A 134 1.92 -13.55 4.90
CA LEU A 134 0.76 -13.63 4.00
C LEU A 134 -0.50 -13.80 4.86
N THR A 135 -1.45 -12.89 4.75
CA THR A 135 -2.74 -12.97 5.43
C THR A 135 -3.84 -13.12 4.40
N LEU A 136 -4.62 -14.16 4.50
CA LEU A 136 -5.76 -14.43 3.63
C LEU A 136 -7.03 -14.23 4.44
N LEU A 137 -7.88 -13.29 4.01
CA LEU A 137 -9.16 -13.01 4.63
C LEU A 137 -10.28 -13.37 3.66
N GLU A 138 -11.09 -14.36 4.03
CA GLU A 138 -12.30 -14.70 3.30
C GLU A 138 -13.47 -14.02 4.01
N MET A 139 -14.20 -13.16 3.29
CA MET A 139 -15.47 -12.65 3.80
C MET A 139 -16.55 -13.66 3.44
N ASP A 140 -16.98 -14.44 4.44
CA ASP A 140 -18.14 -15.32 4.31
C ASP A 140 -19.35 -14.51 3.82
N ARG A 141 -19.88 -14.93 2.69
CA ARG A 141 -21.14 -14.38 2.15
C ARG A 141 -22.37 -14.91 2.89
N THR A 142 -22.18 -15.78 3.90
CA THR A 142 -23.23 -16.30 4.75
C THR A 142 -23.33 -15.47 6.02
N ALA A 143 -24.54 -15.20 6.47
CA ALA A 143 -24.88 -14.30 7.58
C ALA A 143 -24.36 -14.72 8.98
N ASP A 144 -23.53 -15.76 9.07
CA ASP A 144 -22.88 -16.21 10.29
C ASP A 144 -21.37 -15.93 10.23
N GLY A 145 -20.99 -14.85 10.91
CA GLY A 145 -19.67 -14.26 10.87
C GLY A 145 -18.54 -15.11 11.44
N GLY A 146 -18.03 -16.05 10.68
CA GLY A 146 -16.75 -16.71 10.95
C GLY A 146 -15.62 -16.06 10.18
N ARG A 147 -14.71 -15.38 10.86
CA ARG A 147 -13.44 -14.93 10.28
C ARG A 147 -12.42 -16.04 10.49
N PHE A 148 -11.89 -16.58 9.40
CA PHE A 148 -10.73 -17.46 9.47
C PHE A 148 -9.49 -16.66 9.03
N ALA A 149 -8.55 -16.47 9.95
CA ALA A 149 -7.21 -15.99 9.63
C ALA A 149 -6.28 -17.21 9.59
N ILE A 150 -5.59 -17.40 8.48
CA ILE A 150 -4.48 -18.36 8.38
C ILE A 150 -3.19 -17.54 8.44
N GLU A 151 -2.47 -17.64 9.54
CA GLU A 151 -1.13 -17.09 9.70
C GLU A 151 -0.07 -18.05 9.14
#